data_d2d62a95a45bfb69280a7e3fb9ca0b8e
#
_entry.id   d2d62a95a45bfb69280a7e3fb9ca0b8e
#
_cell.length_a   1.000
_cell.length_b   1.000
_cell.length_c   1.000
_cell.angle_alpha   90.00
_cell.angle_beta   90.00
_cell.angle_gamma   90.00
#
_symmetry.space_group_name_H-M   'P 1'
#
loop_
_entity.id
_entity.type
_entity.pdbx_description
1 polymer ?
#
loop_
_entity_poly.entity_id
_entity_poly.type
_entity_poly.pdbx_seq_one_letter_code
_entity_poly.pdbx_strand_id
1 'polypeptide(L)'
;MGGYAHQSTKTRSSDIGLTSKGKLSGYSAGFYATYMNDKPEATGPYADLWVLYQHFTDKVNPSNASEESYHSKGWTGSLEAGYTFGLKDWVSASGTQNATRLQLQAQVVRMGVRADEHIDAENFTVQGTGSGNVRTRIGATAYHLFTNPKTGRAIKPYLTLNWYHDTKNFGVVYDSVKDHIVGTRNFGEVKFRIEGKVSKNVNLWGAALYQAGSHSYWNAGAFIGAKVLF
;
A
#
# COMPACT_ATOMS: atom_id res chain seq x y z
N MET A 1 -15.18 -3.63 -6.73
CA MET A 1 -13.91 -3.37 -7.41
C MET A 1 -13.30 -4.66 -7.91
N GLY A 2 -12.57 -4.62 -9.05
CA GLY A 2 -11.88 -5.77 -9.60
C GLY A 2 -10.56 -5.33 -10.19
N GLY A 3 -9.59 -6.24 -10.29
CA GLY A 3 -8.28 -5.93 -10.85
C GLY A 3 -7.54 -7.16 -11.33
N TYR A 4 -6.59 -6.93 -12.24
CA TYR A 4 -5.59 -7.88 -12.66
C TYR A 4 -4.22 -7.37 -12.21
N ALA A 5 -3.40 -8.26 -11.68
CA ALA A 5 -2.03 -7.95 -11.29
C ALA A 5 -1.04 -8.81 -12.07
N HIS A 6 0.07 -8.21 -12.47
CA HIS A 6 1.23 -8.89 -13.02
C HIS A 6 2.49 -8.29 -12.42
N GLN A 7 3.36 -9.14 -11.87
CA GLN A 7 4.63 -8.74 -11.29
C GLN A 7 5.74 -9.67 -11.75
N SER A 8 6.92 -9.13 -11.96
CA SER A 8 8.15 -9.90 -12.21
C SER A 8 9.25 -9.41 -11.28
N THR A 9 9.92 -10.35 -10.64
CA THR A 9 11.03 -10.10 -9.72
C THR A 9 12.24 -10.91 -10.16
N LYS A 10 13.43 -10.33 -10.03
CA LYS A 10 14.70 -11.03 -10.24
C LYS A 10 15.53 -10.92 -8.97
N THR A 11 15.91 -12.06 -8.45
CA THR A 11 16.79 -12.17 -7.29
C THR A 11 18.13 -12.73 -7.72
N ARG A 12 19.21 -12.27 -7.11
CA ARG A 12 20.58 -12.78 -7.32
C ARG A 12 21.24 -12.99 -5.97
N SER A 13 21.78 -14.16 -5.75
CA SER A 13 22.69 -14.43 -4.62
C SER A 13 24.08 -13.94 -4.97
N SER A 14 24.69 -13.11 -4.11
CA SER A 14 26.07 -12.65 -4.27
C SER A 14 27.10 -13.74 -4.00
N ASP A 15 26.78 -14.68 -3.10
CA ASP A 15 27.74 -15.66 -2.58
C ASP A 15 27.95 -16.84 -3.53
N ILE A 16 26.89 -17.30 -4.20
CA ILE A 16 26.91 -18.48 -5.06
C ILE A 16 26.62 -18.16 -6.53
N GLY A 17 26.39 -16.88 -6.86
CA GLY A 17 26.14 -16.41 -8.23
C GLY A 17 24.82 -16.87 -8.85
N LEU A 18 23.98 -17.60 -8.12
CA LEU A 18 22.68 -18.09 -8.60
C LEU A 18 21.69 -16.93 -8.77
N THR A 19 20.82 -17.07 -9.76
CA THR A 19 19.72 -16.13 -10.01
C THR A 19 18.39 -16.85 -10.02
N SER A 20 17.34 -16.18 -9.57
CA SER A 20 15.98 -16.68 -9.70
C SER A 20 15.07 -15.58 -10.25
N LYS A 21 14.10 -15.97 -11.09
CA LYS A 21 13.06 -15.09 -11.61
C LYS A 21 11.72 -15.54 -11.05
N GLY A 22 11.06 -14.65 -10.30
CA GLY A 22 9.68 -14.83 -9.87
C GLY A 22 8.73 -14.09 -10.80
N LYS A 23 7.60 -14.71 -11.12
CA LYS A 23 6.47 -14.06 -11.81
C LYS A 23 5.20 -14.37 -11.04
N LEU A 24 4.37 -13.35 -10.86
CA LEU A 24 3.05 -13.48 -10.28
C LEU A 24 2.04 -12.84 -11.24
N SER A 25 0.95 -13.53 -11.49
CA SER A 25 -0.16 -12.99 -12.27
C SER A 25 -1.50 -13.51 -11.74
N GLY A 26 -2.53 -12.67 -11.74
CA GLY A 26 -3.82 -13.11 -11.26
C GLY A 26 -4.84 -12.01 -11.11
N TYR A 27 -5.96 -12.36 -10.51
CA TYR A 27 -7.14 -11.52 -10.40
C TYR A 27 -7.52 -11.27 -8.94
N SER A 28 -8.14 -10.12 -8.72
CA SER A 28 -8.77 -9.78 -7.46
C SER A 28 -10.18 -9.25 -7.70
N ALA A 29 -11.10 -9.57 -6.80
CA ALA A 29 -12.45 -9.03 -6.79
C ALA A 29 -12.88 -8.74 -5.35
N GLY A 30 -13.67 -7.69 -5.17
CA GLY A 30 -14.14 -7.31 -3.84
C GLY A 30 -14.95 -6.03 -3.83
N PHE A 31 -15.20 -5.54 -2.65
CA PHE A 31 -15.95 -4.32 -2.41
C PHE A 31 -15.20 -3.38 -1.48
N TYR A 32 -15.59 -2.13 -1.52
CA TYR A 32 -15.15 -1.11 -0.58
C TYR A 32 -16.34 -0.23 -0.17
N ALA A 33 -16.25 0.36 1.00
CA ALA A 33 -17.19 1.34 1.49
C ALA A 33 -16.42 2.43 2.23
N THR A 34 -16.78 3.68 1.98
CA THR A 34 -16.20 4.84 2.64
C THR A 34 -17.31 5.68 3.24
N TYR A 35 -17.19 5.96 4.52
CA TYR A 35 -18.00 6.96 5.23
C TYR A 35 -17.15 8.22 5.42
N MET A 36 -17.66 9.34 5.00
CA MET A 36 -17.03 10.66 5.21
C MET A 36 -18.09 11.63 5.71
N ASN A 37 -17.69 12.52 6.62
CA ASN A 37 -18.56 13.61 7.01
C ASN A 37 -18.59 14.66 5.88
N ASP A 38 -19.77 14.90 5.34
CA ASP A 38 -20.03 15.76 4.18
C ASP A 38 -20.01 17.28 4.52
N LYS A 39 -19.26 17.67 5.54
CA LYS A 39 -19.10 19.09 5.85
C LYS A 39 -18.29 19.77 4.76
N PRO A 40 -18.68 21.00 4.34
CA PRO A 40 -17.94 21.76 3.32
C PRO A 40 -16.46 21.98 3.66
N GLU A 41 -16.12 21.89 4.92
CA GLU A 41 -14.77 22.12 5.48
C GLU A 41 -13.88 20.87 5.47
N ALA A 42 -14.36 19.74 4.97
CA ALA A 42 -13.66 18.44 4.99
C ALA A 42 -13.08 18.10 6.38
N THR A 43 -13.83 18.41 7.45
CA THR A 43 -13.49 18.13 8.84
C THR A 43 -14.42 17.08 9.42
N GLY A 44 -13.97 16.36 10.45
CA GLY A 44 -14.78 15.37 11.13
C GLY A 44 -14.30 13.93 10.94
N PRO A 45 -15.08 12.95 11.41
CA PRO A 45 -14.73 11.55 11.31
C PRO A 45 -14.89 11.01 9.88
N TYR A 46 -14.07 10.00 9.58
CA TYR A 46 -14.23 9.15 8.42
C TYR A 46 -13.94 7.69 8.78
N ALA A 47 -14.45 6.77 7.97
CA ALA A 47 -14.13 5.36 8.03
C ALA A 47 -14.06 4.79 6.61
N ASP A 48 -13.13 3.89 6.38
CA ASP A 48 -12.92 3.20 5.11
C ASP A 48 -12.78 1.70 5.36
N LEU A 49 -13.50 0.92 4.58
CA LEU A 49 -13.49 -0.53 4.62
C LEU A 49 -13.29 -1.06 3.21
N TRP A 50 -12.40 -2.04 3.04
CA TRP A 50 -12.36 -2.83 1.82
C TRP A 50 -12.05 -4.29 2.12
N VAL A 51 -12.57 -5.17 1.26
CA VAL A 51 -12.31 -6.61 1.30
C VAL A 51 -12.10 -7.10 -0.12
N LEU A 52 -11.06 -7.88 -0.32
CA LEU A 52 -10.67 -8.46 -1.62
C LEU A 52 -10.47 -9.97 -1.48
N TYR A 53 -11.08 -10.73 -2.37
CA TYR A 53 -10.64 -12.07 -2.70
C TYR A 53 -9.59 -11.99 -3.82
N GLN A 54 -8.50 -12.73 -3.66
CA GLN A 54 -7.37 -12.73 -4.57
C GLN A 54 -7.00 -14.14 -4.96
N HIS A 55 -6.67 -14.34 -6.23
CA HIS A 55 -6.19 -15.60 -6.78
C HIS A 55 -5.09 -15.33 -7.78
N PHE A 56 -3.90 -15.89 -7.53
CA PHE A 56 -2.70 -15.69 -8.34
C PHE A 56 -2.12 -17.03 -8.77
N THR A 57 -1.44 -17.00 -9.92
CA THR A 57 -0.50 -18.02 -10.36
C THR A 57 0.90 -17.48 -10.17
N ASP A 58 1.68 -18.21 -9.42
CA ASP A 58 3.06 -17.90 -9.07
C ASP A 58 3.98 -18.84 -9.85
N LYS A 59 5.04 -18.30 -10.44
CA LYS A 59 6.08 -19.04 -11.14
C LYS A 59 7.44 -18.64 -10.62
N VAL A 60 8.26 -19.62 -10.30
CA VAL A 60 9.65 -19.44 -9.88
C VAL A 60 10.55 -20.17 -10.84
N ASN A 61 11.52 -19.48 -11.41
CA ASN A 61 12.47 -20.04 -12.37
C ASN A 61 13.89 -19.78 -11.86
N PRO A 62 14.46 -20.70 -11.08
CA PRO A 62 15.85 -20.65 -10.65
C PRO A 62 16.80 -20.99 -11.80
N SER A 63 18.01 -20.44 -11.77
CA SER A 63 19.01 -20.69 -12.83
C SER A 63 19.62 -22.09 -12.82
N ASN A 64 19.43 -22.85 -11.75
CA ASN A 64 20.00 -24.19 -11.52
C ASN A 64 18.98 -25.31 -11.38
N ALA A 65 17.67 -25.01 -11.55
CA ALA A 65 16.61 -26.00 -11.46
C ALA A 65 15.47 -25.68 -12.45
N SER A 66 14.49 -26.57 -12.57
CA SER A 66 13.32 -26.40 -13.42
C SER A 66 12.38 -25.32 -12.91
N GLU A 67 11.57 -24.73 -13.80
CA GLU A 67 10.52 -23.80 -13.42
C GLU A 67 9.45 -24.48 -12.58
N GLU A 68 9.08 -23.85 -11.48
CA GLU A 68 8.01 -24.27 -10.58
C GLU A 68 6.81 -23.36 -10.78
N SER A 69 5.60 -23.92 -10.68
CA SER A 69 4.35 -23.15 -10.77
C SER A 69 3.38 -23.65 -9.70
N TYR A 70 2.83 -22.70 -8.94
CA TYR A 70 1.84 -22.96 -7.90
C TYR A 70 0.81 -21.82 -7.84
N HIS A 71 -0.20 -21.96 -6.99
CA HIS A 71 -1.23 -20.95 -6.83
C HIS A 71 -1.17 -20.32 -5.44
N SER A 72 -1.56 -19.06 -5.36
CA SER A 72 -1.83 -18.39 -4.08
C SER A 72 -3.19 -17.73 -4.09
N LYS A 73 -3.95 -17.88 -2.99
CA LYS A 73 -5.31 -17.37 -2.89
C LYS A 73 -5.67 -17.01 -1.46
N GLY A 74 -6.65 -16.15 -1.31
CA GLY A 74 -7.17 -15.79 0.00
C GLY A 74 -7.89 -14.45 0.04
N TRP A 75 -8.35 -14.12 1.24
CA TRP A 75 -9.03 -12.88 1.54
C TRP A 75 -8.08 -11.90 2.21
N THR A 76 -8.04 -10.68 1.70
CA THR A 76 -7.38 -9.55 2.34
C THR A 76 -8.43 -8.50 2.64
N GLY A 77 -8.40 -7.92 3.84
CA GLY A 77 -9.35 -6.90 4.24
C GLY A 77 -8.70 -5.82 5.09
N SER A 78 -9.26 -4.62 5.05
CA SER A 78 -8.79 -3.43 5.77
C SER A 78 -9.96 -2.68 6.36
N LEU A 79 -9.77 -2.19 7.57
CA LEU A 79 -10.58 -1.18 8.21
C LEU A 79 -9.68 -0.02 8.61
N GLU A 80 -10.02 1.17 8.18
CA GLU A 80 -9.39 2.43 8.56
C GLU A 80 -10.41 3.37 9.16
N ALA A 81 -10.04 4.10 10.19
CA ALA A 81 -10.83 5.19 10.75
C ALA A 81 -9.91 6.36 11.10
N GLY A 82 -10.47 7.55 11.05
CA GLY A 82 -9.72 8.74 11.39
C GLY A 82 -10.62 9.95 11.64
N TYR A 83 -9.96 11.03 12.00
CA TYR A 83 -10.62 12.32 12.24
C TYR A 83 -9.77 13.45 11.66
N THR A 84 -10.41 14.35 10.92
CA THR A 84 -9.79 15.53 10.36
C THR A 84 -10.15 16.77 11.17
N PHE A 85 -9.14 17.43 11.71
CA PHE A 85 -9.24 18.67 12.47
C PHE A 85 -9.01 19.87 11.54
N GLY A 86 -9.87 20.90 11.63
CA GLY A 86 -9.62 22.21 11.04
C GLY A 86 -8.65 22.99 11.94
N LEU A 87 -7.49 23.37 11.42
CA LEU A 87 -6.51 24.13 12.18
C LEU A 87 -6.64 25.63 11.93
N LYS A 88 -6.72 26.03 10.65
CA LYS A 88 -6.83 27.45 10.27
C LYS A 88 -7.43 27.61 8.88
N ASP A 89 -8.35 28.54 8.74
CA ASP A 89 -8.94 28.95 7.46
C ASP A 89 -8.83 30.47 7.34
N TRP A 90 -8.42 30.94 6.14
CA TRP A 90 -8.32 32.38 5.86
C TRP A 90 -8.38 32.63 4.35
N VAL A 91 -8.69 33.89 4.01
CA VAL A 91 -8.62 34.38 2.63
C VAL A 91 -7.42 35.32 2.53
N SER A 92 -6.54 35.11 1.55
CA SER A 92 -5.40 35.97 1.31
C SER A 92 -5.84 37.27 0.62
N ALA A 93 -4.97 38.29 0.61
CA ALA A 93 -5.21 39.55 -0.07
C ALA A 93 -5.48 39.37 -1.58
N SER A 94 -4.97 38.32 -2.20
CA SER A 94 -5.25 37.94 -3.60
C SER A 94 -6.61 37.29 -3.82
N GLY A 95 -7.37 37.03 -2.75
CA GLY A 95 -8.66 36.34 -2.78
C GLY A 95 -8.55 34.82 -2.77
N THR A 96 -7.34 34.24 -2.61
CA THR A 96 -7.16 32.80 -2.51
C THR A 96 -7.67 32.31 -1.15
N GLN A 97 -8.53 31.29 -1.17
CA GLN A 97 -9.00 30.61 0.04
C GLN A 97 -7.95 29.60 0.48
N ASN A 98 -7.63 29.63 1.76
CA ASN A 98 -6.62 28.80 2.39
C ASN A 98 -7.23 28.00 3.54
N ALA A 99 -6.95 26.71 3.61
CA ALA A 99 -7.41 25.85 4.68
C ALA A 99 -6.31 24.86 5.10
N THR A 100 -5.95 24.88 6.38
CA THR A 100 -4.97 23.94 6.97
C THR A 100 -5.70 22.90 7.80
N ARG A 101 -5.35 21.64 7.59
CA ARG A 101 -5.98 20.50 8.23
C ARG A 101 -4.92 19.56 8.80
N LEU A 102 -5.28 18.87 9.88
CA LEU A 102 -4.55 17.76 10.45
C LEU A 102 -5.49 16.56 10.55
N GLN A 103 -5.11 15.44 9.95
CA GLN A 103 -5.87 14.20 9.98
C GLN A 103 -5.08 13.16 10.78
N LEU A 104 -5.69 12.61 11.83
CA LEU A 104 -5.19 11.46 12.55
C LEU A 104 -5.90 10.21 12.03
N GLN A 105 -5.17 9.11 11.89
CA GLN A 105 -5.67 7.89 11.26
C GLN A 105 -5.11 6.63 11.90
N ALA A 106 -5.94 5.60 11.98
CA ALA A 106 -5.58 4.26 12.38
C ALA A 106 -6.17 3.23 11.40
N GLN A 107 -5.41 2.21 11.07
CA GLN A 107 -5.81 1.17 10.11
C GLN A 107 -5.36 -0.20 10.60
N VAL A 108 -6.20 -1.21 10.34
CA VAL A 108 -5.87 -2.62 10.49
C VAL A 108 -6.07 -3.31 9.14
N VAL A 109 -5.07 -4.05 8.68
CA VAL A 109 -5.12 -4.86 7.44
C VAL A 109 -4.83 -6.30 7.79
N ARG A 110 -5.74 -7.22 7.48
CA ARG A 110 -5.48 -8.66 7.54
C ARG A 110 -5.08 -9.18 6.16
N MET A 111 -3.89 -9.74 6.05
CA MET A 111 -3.32 -10.30 4.82
C MET A 111 -3.51 -11.82 4.81
N GLY A 112 -4.57 -12.29 4.14
CA GLY A 112 -4.97 -13.71 4.20
C GLY A 112 -4.61 -14.53 2.96
N VAL A 113 -3.89 -13.96 1.99
CA VAL A 113 -3.40 -14.72 0.83
C VAL A 113 -2.36 -15.74 1.30
N ARG A 114 -2.54 -16.98 0.84
CA ARG A 114 -1.67 -18.10 1.15
C ARG A 114 -1.29 -18.83 -0.14
N ALA A 115 -0.01 -19.14 -0.30
CA ALA A 115 0.48 -20.03 -1.32
C ALA A 115 0.04 -21.48 -1.03
N ASP A 116 -0.37 -22.20 -2.05
CA ASP A 116 -0.65 -23.63 -1.95
C ASP A 116 0.68 -24.36 -1.69
N GLU A 117 0.64 -25.41 -0.87
CA GLU A 117 1.76 -26.31 -0.68
C GLU A 117 2.07 -27.01 -2.01
N HIS A 118 3.32 -27.11 -2.36
CA HIS A 118 3.75 -27.77 -3.61
C HIS A 118 5.07 -28.50 -3.40
N ILE A 119 5.39 -29.37 -4.34
CA ILE A 119 6.66 -30.07 -4.40
C ILE A 119 7.53 -29.35 -5.41
N ASP A 120 8.76 -29.05 -5.03
CA ASP A 120 9.72 -28.39 -5.91
C ASP A 120 10.39 -29.40 -6.89
N ALA A 121 11.27 -28.87 -7.74
CA ALA A 121 11.98 -29.68 -8.75
C ALA A 121 12.95 -30.71 -8.16
N GLU A 122 13.33 -30.57 -6.89
CA GLU A 122 14.24 -31.47 -6.14
C GLU A 122 13.46 -32.43 -5.24
N ASN A 123 12.14 -32.49 -5.35
CA ASN A 123 11.20 -33.34 -4.61
C ASN A 123 11.06 -32.97 -3.11
N PHE A 124 11.31 -31.72 -2.74
CA PHE A 124 11.05 -31.19 -1.41
C PHE A 124 9.65 -30.56 -1.32
N THR A 125 8.99 -30.73 -0.18
CA THR A 125 7.72 -30.06 0.11
C THR A 125 7.97 -28.61 0.49
N VAL A 126 7.36 -27.69 -0.24
CA VAL A 126 7.48 -26.25 -0.03
C VAL A 126 6.15 -25.68 0.48
N GLN A 127 6.17 -25.04 1.64
CA GLN A 127 5.01 -24.42 2.26
C GLN A 127 5.30 -22.98 2.67
N GLY A 128 4.49 -22.02 2.18
CA GLY A 128 4.56 -20.63 2.60
C GLY A 128 4.06 -20.40 4.02
N THR A 129 4.75 -19.60 4.80
CA THR A 129 4.36 -19.19 6.16
C THR A 129 4.05 -17.69 6.23
N GLY A 130 3.46 -17.24 7.35
CA GLY A 130 3.14 -15.82 7.57
C GLY A 130 1.79 -15.38 7.01
N SER A 131 1.02 -16.27 6.38
CA SER A 131 -0.37 -15.96 6.00
C SER A 131 -1.22 -15.61 7.22
N GLY A 132 -2.20 -14.70 7.04
CA GLY A 132 -2.98 -14.14 8.14
C GLY A 132 -2.18 -13.15 9.00
N ASN A 133 -1.10 -12.55 8.44
CA ASN A 133 -0.46 -11.39 9.06
C ASN A 133 -1.48 -10.27 9.26
N VAL A 134 -1.44 -9.65 10.42
CA VAL A 134 -2.22 -8.45 10.72
C VAL A 134 -1.24 -7.28 10.77
N ARG A 135 -1.41 -6.34 9.85
CA ARG A 135 -0.69 -5.06 9.83
C ARG A 135 -1.55 -3.99 10.47
N THR A 136 -1.02 -3.33 11.46
CA THR A 136 -1.60 -2.11 12.01
C THR A 136 -0.82 -0.90 11.53
N ARG A 137 -1.51 0.21 11.32
CA ARG A 137 -0.93 1.51 11.01
C ARG A 137 -1.57 2.58 11.88
N ILE A 138 -0.76 3.43 12.46
CA ILE A 138 -1.19 4.71 13.02
C ILE A 138 -0.43 5.83 12.32
N GLY A 139 -1.10 6.95 12.08
CA GLY A 139 -0.48 8.02 11.33
C GLY A 139 -1.15 9.36 11.50
N ALA A 140 -0.44 10.38 11.03
CA ALA A 140 -0.92 11.75 10.96
C ALA A 140 -0.61 12.34 9.58
N THR A 141 -1.57 13.03 9.00
CA THR A 141 -1.43 13.76 7.74
C THR A 141 -1.74 15.22 7.95
N ALA A 142 -0.77 16.08 7.76
CA ALA A 142 -0.98 17.52 7.65
C ALA A 142 -1.15 17.89 6.17
N TYR A 143 -2.14 18.71 5.85
CA TYR A 143 -2.31 19.23 4.50
C TYR A 143 -2.82 20.65 4.48
N HIS A 144 -2.51 21.32 3.38
CA HIS A 144 -2.97 22.68 3.14
C HIS A 144 -3.69 22.76 1.79
N LEU A 145 -4.86 23.37 1.77
CA LEU A 145 -5.66 23.58 0.57
C LEU A 145 -5.58 25.03 0.14
N PHE A 146 -5.06 25.27 -1.04
CA PHE A 146 -5.11 26.57 -1.73
C PHE A 146 -6.20 26.49 -2.80
N THR A 147 -7.22 27.32 -2.71
CA THR A 147 -8.31 27.37 -3.71
C THR A 147 -8.44 28.77 -4.27
N ASN A 148 -8.36 28.89 -5.58
CA ASN A 148 -8.66 30.12 -6.28
C ASN A 148 -10.16 30.12 -6.68
N PRO A 149 -11.03 30.92 -6.03
CA PRO A 149 -12.46 30.87 -6.28
C PRO A 149 -12.84 31.41 -7.68
N LYS A 150 -12.00 32.26 -8.29
CA LYS A 150 -12.27 32.84 -9.63
C LYS A 150 -12.05 31.80 -10.74
N THR A 151 -11.08 30.92 -10.59
CA THR A 151 -10.73 29.91 -11.62
C THR A 151 -11.19 28.50 -11.26
N GLY A 152 -11.57 28.25 -10.00
CA GLY A 152 -11.87 26.93 -9.45
C GLY A 152 -10.66 25.99 -9.37
N ARG A 153 -9.44 26.50 -9.62
CA ARG A 153 -8.21 25.72 -9.45
C ARG A 153 -7.86 25.58 -7.98
N ALA A 154 -7.34 24.44 -7.63
CA ALA A 154 -6.90 24.15 -6.27
C ALA A 154 -5.58 23.37 -6.29
N ILE A 155 -4.74 23.62 -5.28
CA ILE A 155 -3.50 22.87 -5.03
C ILE A 155 -3.53 22.41 -3.58
N LYS A 156 -3.16 21.15 -3.34
CA LYS A 156 -3.22 20.54 -2.01
C LYS A 156 -1.96 19.70 -1.77
N PRO A 157 -0.93 20.27 -1.14
CA PRO A 157 0.19 19.53 -0.61
C PRO A 157 -0.18 18.81 0.69
N TYR A 158 0.40 17.58 0.87
CA TYR A 158 0.23 16.74 2.05
C TYR A 158 1.59 16.29 2.56
N LEU A 159 1.74 16.22 3.86
CA LEU A 159 2.81 15.51 4.53
C LEU A 159 2.19 14.47 5.47
N THR A 160 2.53 13.22 5.28
CA THR A 160 2.03 12.10 6.08
C THR A 160 3.19 11.42 6.79
N LEU A 161 3.00 11.14 8.08
CA LEU A 161 3.86 10.30 8.90
C LEU A 161 3.05 9.09 9.33
N ASN A 162 3.59 7.89 9.12
CA ASN A 162 2.97 6.64 9.53
C ASN A 162 3.97 5.78 10.30
N TRP A 163 3.43 5.00 11.24
CA TRP A 163 4.12 3.87 11.84
C TRP A 163 3.31 2.60 11.59
N TYR A 164 4.02 1.54 11.20
CA TYR A 164 3.45 0.24 10.86
C TYR A 164 3.98 -0.83 11.81
N HIS A 165 3.09 -1.78 12.14
CA HIS A 165 3.44 -2.99 12.86
C HIS A 165 2.82 -4.22 12.19
N ASP A 166 3.64 -5.23 11.93
CA ASP A 166 3.26 -6.54 11.41
C ASP A 166 3.34 -7.60 12.49
N THR A 167 2.29 -8.42 12.64
CA THR A 167 2.26 -9.51 13.63
C THR A 167 3.12 -10.72 13.23
N LYS A 168 3.38 -10.90 11.94
CA LYS A 168 4.13 -12.04 11.39
C LYS A 168 5.13 -11.61 10.33
N ASN A 169 6.24 -12.35 10.22
CA ASN A 169 7.11 -12.30 9.04
C ASN A 169 6.68 -13.38 8.06
N PHE A 170 6.85 -13.14 6.78
CA PHE A 170 6.72 -14.15 5.75
C PHE A 170 7.95 -15.04 5.73
N GLY A 171 7.77 -16.31 5.38
CA GLY A 171 8.84 -17.29 5.28
C GLY A 171 8.38 -18.52 4.50
N VAL A 172 9.25 -19.48 4.42
CA VAL A 172 9.03 -20.76 3.73
C VAL A 172 9.47 -21.90 4.64
N VAL A 173 8.77 -23.01 4.58
CA VAL A 173 9.18 -24.29 5.17
C VAL A 173 9.57 -25.21 4.02
N TYR A 174 10.79 -25.70 4.05
CA TYR A 174 11.31 -26.77 3.17
C TYR A 174 11.33 -28.06 3.95
N ASP A 175 10.49 -29.01 3.60
CA ASP A 175 10.25 -30.26 4.38
C ASP A 175 9.97 -29.96 5.86
N SER A 176 10.97 -29.97 6.68
CA SER A 176 10.89 -29.70 8.11
C SER A 176 11.72 -28.48 8.52
N VAL A 177 12.47 -27.87 7.58
CA VAL A 177 13.35 -26.73 7.84
C VAL A 177 12.58 -25.45 7.57
N LYS A 178 12.38 -24.67 8.63
CA LYS A 178 11.69 -23.39 8.57
C LYS A 178 12.70 -22.26 8.35
N ASP A 179 12.57 -21.60 7.22
CA ASP A 179 13.31 -20.38 6.92
C ASP A 179 12.39 -19.15 7.00
N HIS A 180 12.89 -18.06 7.53
CA HIS A 180 12.18 -16.80 7.65
C HIS A 180 12.94 -15.73 6.89
N ILE A 181 12.20 -14.97 6.09
CA ILE A 181 12.73 -13.70 5.61
C ILE A 181 13.01 -12.83 6.83
N VAL A 182 14.28 -12.46 7.03
CA VAL A 182 14.66 -11.48 8.04
C VAL A 182 14.11 -10.12 7.61
N GLY A 183 12.90 -9.81 8.07
CA GLY A 183 12.18 -8.60 7.74
C GLY A 183 11.86 -7.78 8.99
N THR A 184 11.65 -6.49 8.79
CA THR A 184 11.18 -5.62 9.87
C THR A 184 9.69 -5.83 10.10
N ARG A 185 9.29 -5.96 11.37
CA ARG A 185 7.88 -5.89 11.77
C ARG A 185 7.43 -4.49 12.09
N ASN A 186 8.37 -3.61 12.40
CA ASN A 186 8.10 -2.22 12.76
C ASN A 186 8.87 -1.30 11.84
N PHE A 187 8.17 -0.41 11.17
CA PHE A 187 8.80 0.59 10.30
C PHE A 187 8.01 1.89 10.27
N GLY A 188 8.74 2.98 10.10
CA GLY A 188 8.20 4.31 9.87
C GLY A 188 8.10 4.65 8.40
N GLU A 189 7.18 5.53 8.03
CA GLU A 189 7.02 6.07 6.69
C GLU A 189 6.86 7.59 6.75
N VAL A 190 7.56 8.27 5.87
CA VAL A 190 7.31 9.67 5.51
C VAL A 190 6.82 9.69 4.07
N LYS A 191 5.68 10.34 3.83
CA LYS A 191 5.11 10.48 2.49
C LYS A 191 4.75 11.92 2.22
N PHE A 192 5.24 12.43 1.10
CA PHE A 192 4.82 13.71 0.54
C PHE A 192 3.92 13.45 -0.66
N ARG A 193 2.82 14.20 -0.75
CA ARG A 193 1.90 14.17 -1.89
C ARG A 193 1.48 15.58 -2.25
N ILE A 194 1.29 15.83 -3.53
CA ILE A 194 0.68 17.05 -4.04
C ILE A 194 -0.45 16.69 -4.99
N GLU A 195 -1.59 17.34 -4.83
CA GLU A 195 -2.72 17.24 -5.75
C GLU A 195 -3.00 18.62 -6.36
N GLY A 196 -3.35 18.64 -7.64
CA GLY A 196 -3.71 19.84 -8.35
C GLY A 196 -5.00 19.65 -9.15
N LYS A 197 -6.05 20.44 -8.83
CA LYS A 197 -7.22 20.58 -9.70
C LYS A 197 -6.90 21.56 -10.79
N VAL A 198 -6.57 21.05 -12.00
CA VAL A 198 -6.15 21.87 -13.15
C VAL A 198 -7.31 22.36 -14.00
N SER A 199 -8.44 21.63 -13.99
CA SER A 199 -9.69 22.03 -14.63
C SER A 199 -10.90 21.50 -13.85
N LYS A 200 -12.12 21.78 -14.32
CA LYS A 200 -13.34 21.27 -13.68
C LYS A 200 -13.35 19.74 -13.59
N ASN A 201 -12.80 19.08 -14.58
CA ASN A 201 -12.88 17.63 -14.74
C ASN A 201 -11.54 16.91 -14.57
N VAL A 202 -10.42 17.62 -14.38
CA VAL A 202 -9.09 17.00 -14.33
C VAL A 202 -8.37 17.35 -13.04
N ASN A 203 -7.99 16.32 -12.29
CA ASN A 203 -7.09 16.41 -11.15
C ASN A 203 -5.82 15.64 -11.46
N LEU A 204 -4.65 16.23 -11.24
CA LEU A 204 -3.35 15.60 -11.31
C LEU A 204 -2.80 15.42 -9.90
N TRP A 205 -2.04 14.37 -9.68
CA TRP A 205 -1.36 14.17 -8.41
C TRP A 205 -0.01 13.49 -8.57
N GLY A 206 0.87 13.78 -7.64
CA GLY A 206 2.15 13.11 -7.49
C GLY A 206 2.44 12.82 -6.03
N ALA A 207 3.17 11.74 -5.75
CA ALA A 207 3.57 11.38 -4.40
C ALA A 207 4.97 10.75 -4.40
N ALA A 208 5.71 10.98 -3.32
CA ALA A 208 6.94 10.27 -3.00
C ALA A 208 6.86 9.77 -1.56
N LEU A 209 7.43 8.61 -1.29
CA LEU A 209 7.50 8.04 0.06
C LEU A 209 8.88 7.46 0.34
N TYR A 210 9.21 7.45 1.62
CA TYR A 210 10.36 6.75 2.15
C TYR A 210 9.96 6.00 3.42
N GLN A 211 10.37 4.73 3.51
CA GLN A 211 10.14 3.87 4.67
C GLN A 211 11.47 3.40 5.21
N ALA A 212 11.59 3.31 6.53
CA ALA A 212 12.74 2.76 7.22
C ALA A 212 12.31 1.98 8.46
N GLY A 213 13.04 0.93 8.77
CA GLY A 213 12.76 0.05 9.90
C GLY A 213 13.99 -0.69 10.41
N SER A 214 13.78 -1.65 11.30
CA SER A 214 14.84 -2.52 11.81
C SER A 214 15.40 -3.43 10.71
N HIS A 215 16.54 -4.08 10.99
CA HIS A 215 17.23 -5.00 10.08
C HIS A 215 17.58 -4.39 8.72
N SER A 216 18.03 -3.12 8.74
CA SER A 216 18.42 -2.38 7.54
C SER A 216 17.32 -2.27 6.47
N TYR A 217 16.04 -2.40 6.88
CA TYR A 217 14.92 -2.22 5.97
C TYR A 217 14.80 -0.77 5.54
N TRP A 218 14.74 -0.55 4.24
CA TRP A 218 14.34 0.71 3.65
C TRP A 218 13.59 0.46 2.33
N ASN A 219 12.71 1.37 2.00
CA ASN A 219 11.97 1.38 0.74
C ASN A 219 11.70 2.83 0.33
N ALA A 220 11.81 3.12 -0.95
CA ALA A 220 11.48 4.42 -1.52
C ALA A 220 10.61 4.22 -2.75
N GLY A 221 9.62 5.09 -2.93
CA GLY A 221 8.69 5.02 -4.05
C GLY A 221 8.24 6.40 -4.50
N ALA A 222 7.94 6.51 -5.80
CA ALA A 222 7.34 7.69 -6.39
C ALA A 222 6.17 7.29 -7.31
N PHE A 223 5.12 8.07 -7.31
CA PHE A 223 3.87 7.81 -8.04
C PHE A 223 3.36 9.09 -8.67
N ILE A 224 2.77 8.98 -9.85
CA ILE A 224 2.04 10.05 -10.52
C ILE A 224 0.72 9.50 -11.04
N GLY A 225 -0.30 10.36 -11.12
CA GLY A 225 -1.58 9.95 -11.68
C GLY A 225 -2.48 11.12 -12.04
N ALA A 226 -3.52 10.79 -12.78
CA ALA A 226 -4.57 11.70 -13.17
C ALA A 226 -5.94 11.10 -12.86
N LYS A 227 -6.89 11.94 -12.43
CA LYS A 227 -8.30 11.61 -12.29
C LYS A 227 -9.09 12.50 -13.24
N VAL A 228 -9.84 11.87 -14.14
CA VAL A 228 -10.72 12.55 -15.10
C VAL A 228 -12.17 12.22 -14.72
N LEU A 229 -13.02 13.24 -14.62
CA LEU A 229 -14.46 13.13 -14.40
C LEU A 229 -15.17 13.42 -15.72
N PHE A 230 -16.08 12.57 -16.13
CA PHE A 230 -16.86 12.71 -17.37
C PHE A 230 -18.26 13.22 -17.06
#